data_62d23687d5a34833434b51ff35781aee
#
_entry.id   62d23687d5a34833434b51ff35781aee
#
_cell.length_a   1.000
_cell.length_b   1.000
_cell.length_c   1.000
_cell.angle_alpha   90.00
_cell.angle_beta   90.00
_cell.angle_gamma   90.00
#
_symmetry.space_group_name_H-M   'P 1'
#
loop_
_entity.id
_entity.type
_entity.pdbx_description
1 polymer ?
#
loop_
_entity_poly.entity_id
_entity_poly.type
_entity_poly.pdbx_seq_one_letter_code
_entity_poly.pdbx_strand_id
1 'polypeptide(L)'
;MTTAPVPARTVVLTGAASPRGIGLAVARRLAAEGSAVAVLDVRGAEEAAAAIAEEHGVPALGLAVDVTDAASVDAAYRRIEAELPPATALVNLAGVASPTPFLEITPEEWDRVLEVNLKGTFLVTQRALPAMIDAGTGRIVNLSSISAQRGGGTFSKAAYSAAKAGVLGLTRAVAREMGEHGITVNAVAPGPVDTDIMGGTLSGERKAAMSQGTLVGRVASREEVAALICFLLGEDAGIITAATYDVNGGLQIS
;
A
#
# COMPACT_ATOMS: atom_id res chain seq x y z
N MET A 1 -32.21 -0.18 11.48
CA MET A 1 -31.81 -0.72 10.17
C MET A 1 -30.66 -1.68 10.42
N THR A 2 -30.91 -2.98 10.38
CA THR A 2 -29.86 -4.00 10.44
C THR A 2 -29.14 -3.97 9.10
N THR A 3 -27.93 -3.42 9.08
CA THR A 3 -27.05 -3.55 7.91
C THR A 3 -26.85 -5.04 7.66
N ALA A 4 -27.11 -5.50 6.45
CA ALA A 4 -26.72 -6.86 6.05
C ALA A 4 -25.23 -7.04 6.35
N PRO A 5 -24.79 -8.20 6.86
CA PRO A 5 -23.38 -8.43 7.09
C PRO A 5 -22.63 -8.22 5.76
N VAL A 6 -21.62 -7.35 5.77
CA VAL A 6 -20.71 -7.20 4.63
C VAL A 6 -20.18 -8.58 4.31
N PRO A 7 -20.26 -9.06 3.05
CA PRO A 7 -19.75 -10.38 2.73
C PRO A 7 -18.30 -10.48 3.16
N ALA A 8 -17.97 -11.54 3.89
CA ALA A 8 -16.64 -11.77 4.42
C ALA A 8 -15.64 -11.80 3.26
N ARG A 9 -14.82 -10.78 3.16
CA ARG A 9 -13.75 -10.66 2.16
C ARG A 9 -12.40 -10.58 2.85
N THR A 10 -11.37 -11.01 2.18
CA THR A 10 -9.99 -10.79 2.62
C THR A 10 -9.39 -9.59 1.92
N VAL A 11 -8.73 -8.74 2.69
CA VAL A 11 -7.84 -7.70 2.17
C VAL A 11 -6.40 -8.14 2.37
N VAL A 12 -5.64 -8.20 1.29
CA VAL A 12 -4.20 -8.50 1.31
C VAL A 12 -3.42 -7.19 1.37
N LEU A 13 -2.48 -7.08 2.30
CA LEU A 13 -1.67 -5.87 2.48
C LEU A 13 -0.18 -6.24 2.50
N THR A 14 0.62 -5.66 1.61
CA THR A 14 2.08 -5.83 1.62
C THR A 14 2.76 -4.69 2.38
N GLY A 15 3.89 -4.96 3.06
CA GLY A 15 4.60 -3.95 3.85
C GLY A 15 3.78 -3.42 5.03
N ALA A 16 2.99 -4.31 5.68
CA ALA A 16 1.96 -3.90 6.62
C ALA A 16 2.24 -4.29 8.08
N ALA A 17 3.43 -4.79 8.41
CA ALA A 17 3.76 -5.19 9.79
C ALA A 17 4.42 -4.09 10.63
N SER A 18 4.92 -3.01 10.01
CA SER A 18 5.56 -1.93 10.78
C SER A 18 4.57 -1.28 11.75
N PRO A 19 4.89 -1.21 13.07
CA PRO A 19 3.98 -0.68 14.10
C PRO A 19 3.52 0.77 13.86
N ARG A 20 4.32 1.56 13.15
CA ARG A 20 4.03 2.95 12.79
C ARG A 20 3.76 3.12 11.30
N GLY A 21 3.61 2.01 10.56
CA GLY A 21 3.37 2.01 9.12
C GLY A 21 1.92 2.36 8.75
N ILE A 22 1.75 2.88 7.54
CA ILE A 22 0.42 3.09 6.94
C ILE A 22 -0.31 1.74 6.82
N GLY A 23 0.41 0.67 6.46
CA GLY A 23 -0.17 -0.65 6.24
C GLY A 23 -0.88 -1.21 7.48
N LEU A 24 -0.27 -1.10 8.66
CA LEU A 24 -0.89 -1.55 9.90
C LEU A 24 -2.13 -0.71 10.25
N ALA A 25 -2.11 0.61 9.99
CA ALA A 25 -3.27 1.47 10.19
C ALA A 25 -4.44 1.09 9.27
N VAL A 26 -4.14 0.76 7.99
CA VAL A 26 -5.15 0.25 7.04
C VAL A 26 -5.70 -1.10 7.51
N ALA A 27 -4.82 -2.05 7.87
CA ALA A 27 -5.22 -3.39 8.28
C ALA A 27 -6.17 -3.37 9.49
N ARG A 28 -5.82 -2.59 10.54
CA ARG A 28 -6.68 -2.43 11.72
C ARG A 28 -8.02 -1.80 11.40
N ARG A 29 -8.04 -0.78 10.56
CA ARG A 29 -9.30 -0.12 10.18
C ARG A 29 -10.23 -1.07 9.42
N LEU A 30 -9.70 -1.83 8.45
CA LEU A 30 -10.49 -2.81 7.70
C LEU A 30 -10.95 -3.99 8.57
N ALA A 31 -10.11 -4.42 9.51
CA ALA A 31 -10.48 -5.43 10.51
C ALA A 31 -11.61 -4.95 11.43
N ALA A 32 -11.56 -3.69 11.89
CA ALA A 32 -12.64 -3.06 12.65
C ALA A 32 -13.96 -2.95 11.86
N GLU A 33 -13.89 -2.91 10.52
CA GLU A 33 -15.03 -2.93 9.61
C GLU A 33 -15.49 -4.36 9.26
N GLY A 34 -14.86 -5.41 9.86
CA GLY A 34 -15.25 -6.82 9.72
C GLY A 34 -14.58 -7.57 8.57
N SER A 35 -13.62 -6.98 7.87
CA SER A 35 -12.84 -7.67 6.84
C SER A 35 -11.83 -8.64 7.45
N ALA A 36 -11.64 -9.82 6.84
CA ALA A 36 -10.46 -10.62 7.08
C ALA A 36 -9.22 -9.93 6.49
N VAL A 37 -8.05 -10.10 7.11
CA VAL A 37 -6.82 -9.45 6.65
C VAL A 37 -5.66 -10.43 6.49
N ALA A 38 -4.90 -10.30 5.41
CA ALA A 38 -3.64 -10.98 5.21
C ALA A 38 -2.50 -9.94 5.24
N VAL A 39 -1.66 -10.01 6.27
CA VAL A 39 -0.50 -9.13 6.46
C VAL A 39 0.72 -9.79 5.86
N LEU A 40 1.29 -9.21 4.80
CA LEU A 40 2.50 -9.68 4.14
C LEU A 40 3.64 -8.70 4.39
N ASP A 41 4.71 -9.18 5.00
CA ASP A 41 5.91 -8.37 5.25
C ASP A 41 7.13 -9.30 5.35
N VAL A 42 8.32 -8.78 5.18
CA VAL A 42 9.55 -9.58 5.36
C VAL A 42 9.82 -9.92 6.83
N ARG A 43 9.20 -9.21 7.78
CA ARG A 43 9.34 -9.42 9.23
C ARG A 43 8.09 -8.96 9.97
N GLY A 44 7.78 -9.60 11.11
CA GLY A 44 6.75 -9.15 12.03
C GLY A 44 5.31 -9.31 11.53
N ALA A 45 5.09 -10.00 10.42
CA ALA A 45 3.75 -10.18 9.84
C ALA A 45 2.85 -11.04 10.73
N GLU A 46 3.39 -12.12 11.30
CA GLU A 46 2.65 -13.04 12.16
C GLU A 46 2.17 -12.35 13.43
N GLU A 47 3.06 -11.60 14.11
CA GLU A 47 2.73 -10.85 15.32
C GLU A 47 1.70 -9.76 15.04
N ALA A 48 1.84 -9.04 13.91
CA ALA A 48 0.90 -8.01 13.52
C ALA A 48 -0.50 -8.58 13.25
N ALA A 49 -0.60 -9.70 12.54
CA ALA A 49 -1.86 -10.36 12.27
C ALA A 49 -2.50 -10.94 13.53
N ALA A 50 -1.71 -11.56 14.43
CA ALA A 50 -2.20 -12.07 15.70
C ALA A 50 -2.81 -10.95 16.56
N ALA A 51 -2.13 -9.80 16.66
CA ALA A 51 -2.65 -8.64 17.38
C ALA A 51 -3.95 -8.09 16.77
N ILE A 52 -4.08 -8.07 15.44
CA ILE A 52 -5.31 -7.65 14.76
C ILE A 52 -6.46 -8.63 15.05
N ALA A 53 -6.20 -9.94 14.97
CA ALA A 53 -7.20 -10.95 15.27
C ALA A 53 -7.71 -10.85 16.71
N GLU A 54 -6.81 -10.64 17.69
CA GLU A 54 -7.16 -10.45 19.08
C GLU A 54 -7.97 -9.16 19.32
N GLU A 55 -7.56 -8.05 18.68
CA GLU A 55 -8.19 -6.73 18.87
C GLU A 55 -9.60 -6.66 18.25
N HIS A 56 -9.81 -7.30 17.09
CA HIS A 56 -11.03 -7.10 16.29
C HIS A 56 -11.88 -8.35 16.11
N GLY A 57 -11.41 -9.54 16.49
CA GLY A 57 -12.15 -10.78 16.37
C GLY A 57 -12.39 -11.25 14.94
N VAL A 58 -11.57 -10.84 13.98
CA VAL A 58 -11.64 -11.23 12.56
C VAL A 58 -10.57 -12.24 12.21
N PRO A 59 -10.76 -13.08 11.15
CA PRO A 59 -9.67 -13.88 10.63
C PRO A 59 -8.52 -13.01 10.16
N ALA A 60 -7.32 -13.28 10.64
CA ALA A 60 -6.11 -12.58 10.22
C ALA A 60 -4.95 -13.55 10.05
N LEU A 61 -4.22 -13.42 8.95
CA LEU A 61 -3.10 -14.28 8.58
C LEU A 61 -1.86 -13.42 8.32
N GLY A 62 -0.78 -13.68 9.06
CA GLY A 62 0.52 -13.02 8.86
C GLY A 62 1.49 -13.97 8.16
N LEU A 63 2.15 -13.50 7.12
CA LEU A 63 3.09 -14.30 6.33
C LEU A 63 4.38 -13.52 6.05
N ALA A 64 5.52 -14.16 6.29
CA ALA A 64 6.81 -13.64 5.88
C ALA A 64 6.95 -13.77 4.36
N VAL A 65 7.01 -12.63 3.66
CA VAL A 65 7.00 -12.57 2.19
C VAL A 65 8.03 -11.56 1.69
N ASP A 66 8.88 -12.01 0.78
CA ASP A 66 9.66 -11.12 -0.08
C ASP A 66 8.87 -10.87 -1.37
N VAL A 67 8.37 -9.64 -1.54
CA VAL A 67 7.59 -9.25 -2.72
C VAL A 67 8.40 -9.26 -4.02
N THR A 68 9.74 -9.32 -3.95
CA THR A 68 10.62 -9.39 -5.13
C THR A 68 10.77 -10.80 -5.67
N ASP A 69 10.38 -11.82 -4.88
CA ASP A 69 10.40 -13.23 -5.23
C ASP A 69 8.99 -13.75 -5.58
N ALA A 70 8.79 -14.08 -6.85
CA ALA A 70 7.52 -14.61 -7.34
C ALA A 70 7.09 -15.91 -6.65
N ALA A 71 8.05 -16.77 -6.25
CA ALA A 71 7.74 -18.02 -5.57
C ALA A 71 7.27 -17.76 -4.12
N SER A 72 7.88 -16.79 -3.43
CA SER A 72 7.46 -16.33 -2.10
C SER A 72 6.03 -15.77 -2.15
N VAL A 73 5.73 -14.92 -3.14
CA VAL A 73 4.40 -14.34 -3.35
C VAL A 73 3.36 -15.44 -3.63
N ASP A 74 3.66 -16.38 -4.53
CA ASP A 74 2.73 -17.47 -4.88
C ASP A 74 2.47 -18.40 -3.69
N ALA A 75 3.49 -18.75 -2.91
CA ALA A 75 3.33 -19.55 -1.71
C ALA A 75 2.42 -18.87 -0.67
N ALA A 76 2.56 -17.55 -0.50
CA ALA A 76 1.70 -16.77 0.39
C ALA A 76 0.24 -16.77 -0.08
N TYR A 77 -0.01 -16.55 -1.36
CA TYR A 77 -1.38 -16.55 -1.90
C TYR A 77 -2.05 -17.91 -1.81
N ARG A 78 -1.33 -19.02 -2.01
CA ARG A 78 -1.90 -20.36 -1.76
C ARG A 78 -2.38 -20.55 -0.32
N ARG A 79 -1.64 -20.02 0.65
CA ARG A 79 -2.08 -20.06 2.06
C ARG A 79 -3.28 -19.17 2.31
N ILE A 80 -3.30 -17.95 1.76
CA ILE A 80 -4.43 -17.04 1.86
C ILE A 80 -5.69 -17.68 1.30
N GLU A 81 -5.61 -18.27 0.12
CA GLU A 81 -6.72 -18.96 -0.56
C GLU A 81 -7.23 -20.18 0.22
N ALA A 82 -6.37 -20.86 0.97
CA ALA A 82 -6.74 -22.04 1.78
C ALA A 82 -7.30 -21.68 3.16
N GLU A 83 -6.88 -20.57 3.75
CA GLU A 83 -7.10 -20.26 5.17
C GLU A 83 -8.08 -19.10 5.41
N LEU A 84 -8.32 -18.24 4.41
CA LEU A 84 -9.13 -17.03 4.53
C LEU A 84 -10.29 -16.99 3.51
N PRO A 85 -11.32 -16.15 3.73
CA PRO A 85 -12.32 -15.85 2.72
C PRO A 85 -11.71 -15.33 1.41
N PRO A 86 -12.47 -15.25 0.29
CA PRO A 86 -11.96 -14.78 -0.99
C PRO A 86 -11.21 -13.44 -0.90
N ALA A 87 -10.00 -13.40 -1.45
CA ALA A 87 -9.16 -12.21 -1.47
C ALA A 87 -9.55 -11.30 -2.64
N THR A 88 -10.45 -10.37 -2.41
CA THR A 88 -10.96 -9.43 -3.42
C THR A 88 -10.46 -8.00 -3.24
N ALA A 89 -9.55 -7.77 -2.31
CA ALA A 89 -8.92 -6.47 -2.14
C ALA A 89 -7.41 -6.61 -1.90
N LEU A 90 -6.63 -5.68 -2.47
CA LEU A 90 -5.18 -5.64 -2.36
C LEU A 90 -4.69 -4.21 -2.10
N VAL A 91 -3.78 -4.06 -1.14
CA VAL A 91 -3.05 -2.81 -0.91
C VAL A 91 -1.54 -3.07 -1.02
N ASN A 92 -0.92 -2.53 -2.03
CA ASN A 92 0.52 -2.60 -2.23
C ASN A 92 1.21 -1.44 -1.52
N LEU A 93 1.80 -1.72 -0.33
CA LEU A 93 2.52 -0.71 0.46
C LEU A 93 3.99 -1.07 0.68
N ALA A 94 4.44 -2.27 0.33
CA ALA A 94 5.84 -2.65 0.43
C ALA A 94 6.73 -1.65 -0.32
N GLY A 95 7.81 -1.20 0.33
CA GLY A 95 8.69 -0.23 -0.27
C GLY A 95 9.90 0.10 0.59
N VAL A 96 10.95 0.56 -0.06
CA VAL A 96 12.18 1.05 0.55
C VAL A 96 12.51 2.44 0.05
N ALA A 97 13.01 3.30 0.95
CA ALA A 97 13.47 4.63 0.59
C ALA A 97 14.86 4.57 -0.08
N SER A 98 15.20 5.61 -0.84
CA SER A 98 16.54 5.83 -1.39
C SER A 98 16.87 7.32 -1.33
N PRO A 99 17.61 7.76 -0.32
CA PRO A 99 18.03 9.15 -0.15
C PRO A 99 19.36 9.47 -0.86
N THR A 100 19.99 8.50 -1.54
CA THR A 100 21.30 8.61 -2.17
C THR A 100 21.28 9.64 -3.32
N PRO A 101 22.22 10.61 -3.37
CA PRO A 101 22.34 11.54 -4.48
C PRO A 101 22.55 10.84 -5.81
N PHE A 102 22.07 11.43 -6.92
CA PHE A 102 22.06 10.78 -8.22
C PHE A 102 23.42 10.25 -8.68
N LEU A 103 24.48 11.04 -8.47
CA LEU A 103 25.84 10.64 -8.87
C LEU A 103 26.46 9.55 -7.98
N GLU A 104 25.84 9.24 -6.84
CA GLU A 104 26.31 8.26 -5.86
C GLU A 104 25.49 6.98 -5.86
N ILE A 105 24.36 6.94 -6.58
CA ILE A 105 23.52 5.74 -6.69
C ILE A 105 24.29 4.67 -7.45
N THR A 106 24.47 3.50 -6.81
CA THR A 106 25.04 2.35 -7.50
C THR A 106 23.97 1.61 -8.31
N PRO A 107 24.36 0.86 -9.35
CA PRO A 107 23.43 -0.01 -10.08
C PRO A 107 22.65 -0.95 -9.15
N GLU A 108 23.31 -1.53 -8.14
CA GLU A 108 22.70 -2.47 -7.19
C GLU A 108 21.65 -1.78 -6.30
N GLU A 109 21.91 -0.53 -5.86
CA GLU A 109 20.90 0.25 -5.14
C GLU A 109 19.72 0.59 -6.03
N TRP A 110 19.98 1.02 -7.26
CA TRP A 110 18.95 1.31 -8.25
C TRP A 110 18.06 0.09 -8.48
N ASP A 111 18.65 -1.06 -8.79
CA ASP A 111 17.92 -2.31 -9.06
C ASP A 111 17.09 -2.73 -7.85
N ARG A 112 17.67 -2.74 -6.66
CA ARG A 112 16.95 -3.07 -5.42
C ARG A 112 15.75 -2.16 -5.18
N VAL A 113 15.88 -0.87 -5.42
CA VAL A 113 14.79 0.09 -5.20
C VAL A 113 13.65 -0.15 -6.20
N LEU A 114 13.96 -0.40 -7.47
CA LEU A 114 12.96 -0.73 -8.49
C LEU A 114 12.34 -2.11 -8.22
N GLU A 115 13.13 -3.09 -7.83
CA GLU A 115 12.63 -4.44 -7.53
C GLU A 115 11.60 -4.41 -6.39
N VAL A 116 11.90 -3.76 -5.28
CA VAL A 116 10.95 -3.73 -4.15
C VAL A 116 9.75 -2.85 -4.46
N ASN A 117 9.95 -1.60 -4.92
CA ASN A 117 8.87 -0.62 -5.03
C ASN A 117 7.97 -0.81 -6.26
N LEU A 118 8.52 -1.32 -7.38
CA LEU A 118 7.79 -1.43 -8.65
C LEU A 118 7.55 -2.87 -9.05
N LYS A 119 8.61 -3.70 -9.17
CA LYS A 119 8.48 -5.11 -9.55
C LYS A 119 7.67 -5.87 -8.49
N GLY A 120 7.89 -5.63 -7.20
CA GLY A 120 7.11 -6.23 -6.13
C GLY A 120 5.62 -5.91 -6.25
N THR A 121 5.28 -4.64 -6.51
CA THR A 121 3.89 -4.21 -6.78
C THR A 121 3.30 -4.98 -7.98
N PHE A 122 4.07 -5.15 -9.05
CA PHE A 122 3.65 -5.92 -10.23
C PHE A 122 3.41 -7.39 -9.88
N LEU A 123 4.36 -8.08 -9.23
CA LEU A 123 4.25 -9.51 -8.93
C LEU A 123 3.06 -9.82 -8.03
N VAL A 124 2.86 -9.04 -6.97
CA VAL A 124 1.74 -9.23 -6.05
C VAL A 124 0.41 -8.94 -6.74
N THR A 125 0.33 -7.87 -7.54
CA THR A 125 -0.88 -7.54 -8.30
C THR A 125 -1.21 -8.65 -9.30
N GLN A 126 -0.23 -9.13 -10.06
CA GLN A 126 -0.42 -10.21 -11.04
C GLN A 126 -0.96 -11.49 -10.38
N ARG A 127 -0.44 -11.84 -9.20
CA ARG A 127 -0.89 -13.03 -8.45
C ARG A 127 -2.28 -12.87 -7.82
N ALA A 128 -2.67 -11.64 -7.49
CA ALA A 128 -3.99 -11.35 -6.90
C ALA A 128 -5.14 -11.41 -7.93
N LEU A 129 -4.88 -11.02 -9.16
CA LEU A 129 -5.90 -10.79 -10.19
C LEU A 129 -6.76 -12.01 -10.54
N PRO A 130 -6.24 -13.26 -10.67
CA PRO A 130 -7.08 -14.42 -11.01
C PRO A 130 -8.27 -14.59 -10.08
N ALA A 131 -8.07 -14.53 -8.76
CA ALA A 131 -9.15 -14.68 -7.79
C ALA A 131 -10.18 -13.53 -7.86
N MET A 132 -9.73 -12.31 -8.18
CA MET A 132 -10.61 -11.15 -8.37
C MET A 132 -11.43 -11.26 -9.67
N ILE A 133 -10.83 -11.78 -10.75
CA ILE A 133 -11.50 -12.04 -12.04
C ILE A 133 -12.59 -13.10 -11.83
N ASP A 134 -12.27 -14.21 -11.17
CA ASP A 134 -13.22 -15.28 -10.87
C ASP A 134 -14.39 -14.80 -9.99
N ALA A 135 -14.11 -13.86 -9.07
CA ALA A 135 -15.13 -13.23 -8.24
C ALA A 135 -15.97 -12.16 -8.97
N GLY A 136 -15.54 -11.69 -10.16
CA GLY A 136 -16.17 -10.60 -10.88
C GLY A 136 -16.07 -9.25 -10.15
N THR A 137 -15.17 -9.11 -9.20
CA THR A 137 -14.98 -7.89 -8.40
C THR A 137 -13.58 -7.85 -7.81
N GLY A 138 -12.99 -6.66 -7.74
CA GLY A 138 -11.70 -6.44 -7.10
C GLY A 138 -11.43 -4.97 -6.81
N ARG A 139 -10.66 -4.72 -5.77
CA ARG A 139 -10.22 -3.38 -5.36
C ARG A 139 -8.73 -3.38 -5.09
N ILE A 140 -7.97 -2.64 -5.87
CA ILE A 140 -6.50 -2.56 -5.74
C ILE A 140 -6.11 -1.11 -5.47
N VAL A 141 -5.33 -0.89 -4.42
CA VAL A 141 -4.73 0.41 -4.13
C VAL A 141 -3.21 0.26 -4.06
N ASN A 142 -2.51 1.01 -4.90
CA ASN A 142 -1.06 1.04 -4.96
C ASN A 142 -0.53 2.30 -4.27
N LEU A 143 0.42 2.14 -3.32
CA LEU A 143 1.07 3.27 -2.68
C LEU A 143 2.18 3.83 -3.56
N SER A 144 1.91 4.98 -4.18
CA SER A 144 2.91 5.80 -4.84
C SER A 144 3.53 6.79 -3.82
N SER A 145 3.86 7.97 -4.24
CA SER A 145 4.41 9.06 -3.43
C SER A 145 4.33 10.37 -4.20
N ILE A 146 4.26 11.48 -3.49
CA ILE A 146 4.51 12.81 -4.06
C ILE A 146 5.86 12.90 -4.79
N SER A 147 6.83 12.05 -4.42
CA SER A 147 8.13 11.97 -5.08
C SER A 147 8.04 11.56 -6.55
N ALA A 148 7.00 10.81 -6.93
CA ALA A 148 6.70 10.47 -8.32
C ALA A 148 6.39 11.70 -9.19
N GLN A 149 5.83 12.74 -8.58
CA GLN A 149 5.40 13.97 -9.25
C GLN A 149 6.46 15.07 -9.17
N ARG A 150 7.13 15.20 -8.01
CA ARG A 150 8.11 16.28 -7.74
C ARG A 150 9.56 15.91 -7.99
N GLY A 151 9.87 14.64 -8.27
CA GLY A 151 11.25 14.18 -8.45
C GLY A 151 12.00 13.93 -7.14
N GLY A 152 11.27 13.88 -6.00
CA GLY A 152 11.87 13.54 -4.71
C GLY A 152 11.95 14.68 -3.71
N GLY A 153 12.81 14.50 -2.71
CA GLY A 153 13.03 15.41 -1.59
C GLY A 153 14.19 14.92 -0.72
N THR A 154 14.22 15.28 0.55
CA THR A 154 15.33 14.96 1.46
C THR A 154 15.52 13.45 1.66
N PHE A 155 14.44 12.68 1.73
CA PHE A 155 14.45 11.24 2.08
C PHE A 155 14.16 10.31 0.90
N SER A 156 13.93 10.88 -0.29
CA SER A 156 13.61 10.14 -1.50
C SER A 156 14.18 10.89 -2.69
N LYS A 157 14.98 10.23 -3.49
CA LYS A 157 15.63 10.83 -4.65
C LYS A 157 15.37 10.02 -5.91
N ALA A 158 16.26 10.01 -6.87
CA ALA A 158 16.02 9.56 -8.24
C ALA A 158 15.47 8.13 -8.34
N ALA A 159 16.11 7.14 -7.73
CA ALA A 159 15.68 5.75 -7.84
C ALA A 159 14.27 5.54 -7.26
N TYR A 160 14.01 6.08 -6.07
CA TYR A 160 12.69 5.99 -5.44
C TYR A 160 11.62 6.74 -6.27
N SER A 161 11.92 7.94 -6.74
CA SER A 161 10.99 8.73 -7.55
C SER A 161 10.65 8.03 -8.85
N ALA A 162 11.64 7.44 -9.53
CA ALA A 162 11.44 6.67 -10.75
C ALA A 162 10.55 5.44 -10.51
N ALA A 163 10.82 4.67 -9.43
CA ALA A 163 10.02 3.53 -9.06
C ALA A 163 8.56 3.92 -8.75
N LYS A 164 8.34 4.98 -7.96
CA LYS A 164 6.99 5.45 -7.60
C LYS A 164 6.24 6.10 -8.76
N ALA A 165 6.93 6.70 -9.73
CA ALA A 165 6.34 7.12 -11.01
C ALA A 165 5.94 5.91 -11.87
N GLY A 166 6.76 4.85 -11.89
CA GLY A 166 6.42 3.58 -12.53
C GLY A 166 5.15 2.95 -11.95
N VAL A 167 4.94 3.03 -10.64
CA VAL A 167 3.69 2.57 -9.99
C VAL A 167 2.46 3.30 -10.52
N LEU A 168 2.54 4.60 -10.84
CA LEU A 168 1.42 5.33 -11.45
C LEU A 168 1.11 4.84 -12.85
N GLY A 169 2.14 4.53 -13.64
CA GLY A 169 1.99 3.92 -14.97
C GLY A 169 1.35 2.54 -14.91
N LEU A 170 1.87 1.68 -14.01
CA LEU A 170 1.34 0.35 -13.76
C LEU A 170 -0.13 0.39 -13.32
N THR A 171 -0.48 1.28 -12.39
CA THR A 171 -1.86 1.48 -11.92
C THR A 171 -2.82 1.74 -13.09
N ARG A 172 -2.47 2.66 -13.98
CA ARG A 172 -3.33 3.01 -15.13
C ARG A 172 -3.43 1.88 -16.15
N ALA A 173 -2.34 1.15 -16.40
CA ALA A 173 -2.32 0.03 -17.33
C ALA A 173 -3.23 -1.10 -16.82
N VAL A 174 -3.02 -1.54 -15.57
CA VAL A 174 -3.82 -2.61 -14.96
C VAL A 174 -5.29 -2.21 -14.83
N ALA A 175 -5.59 -0.95 -14.46
CA ALA A 175 -6.97 -0.47 -14.40
C ALA A 175 -7.68 -0.55 -15.77
N ARG A 176 -6.97 -0.25 -16.85
CA ARG A 176 -7.51 -0.31 -18.22
C ARG A 176 -7.80 -1.75 -18.64
N GLU A 177 -6.90 -2.68 -18.32
CA GLU A 177 -7.03 -4.08 -18.71
C GLU A 177 -8.08 -4.82 -17.86
N MET A 178 -8.22 -4.47 -16.58
CA MET A 178 -9.03 -5.22 -15.62
C MET A 178 -10.43 -4.62 -15.39
N GLY A 179 -10.74 -3.47 -15.99
CA GLY A 179 -12.01 -2.80 -15.80
C GLY A 179 -13.23 -3.62 -16.23
N GLU A 180 -13.12 -4.40 -17.30
CA GLU A 180 -14.18 -5.29 -17.78
C GLU A 180 -14.53 -6.42 -16.79
N HIS A 181 -13.63 -6.74 -15.86
CA HIS A 181 -13.83 -7.74 -14.81
C HIS A 181 -14.39 -7.14 -13.51
N GLY A 182 -14.82 -5.87 -13.49
CA GLY A 182 -15.32 -5.21 -12.29
C GLY A 182 -14.24 -4.86 -11.26
N ILE A 183 -12.97 -4.82 -11.68
CA ILE A 183 -11.82 -4.53 -10.83
C ILE A 183 -11.41 -3.06 -10.98
N THR A 184 -11.31 -2.35 -9.85
CA THR A 184 -10.76 -1.00 -9.83
C THR A 184 -9.32 -1.00 -9.31
N VAL A 185 -8.47 -0.17 -9.93
CA VAL A 185 -7.07 -0.02 -9.54
C VAL A 185 -6.73 1.46 -9.44
N ASN A 186 -6.35 1.90 -8.25
CA ASN A 186 -6.03 3.30 -7.98
C ASN A 186 -4.68 3.45 -7.29
N ALA A 187 -4.10 4.63 -7.36
CA ALA A 187 -2.89 4.99 -6.65
C ALA A 187 -3.17 6.06 -5.59
N VAL A 188 -2.51 5.96 -4.45
CA VAL A 188 -2.45 7.01 -3.44
C VAL A 188 -1.02 7.54 -3.40
N ALA A 189 -0.85 8.86 -3.45
CA ALA A 189 0.43 9.55 -3.44
C ALA A 189 0.56 10.42 -2.17
N PRO A 190 1.04 9.85 -1.05
CA PRO A 190 1.25 10.62 0.16
C PRO A 190 2.38 11.63 0.01
N GLY A 191 2.23 12.75 0.72
CA GLY A 191 3.31 13.63 1.09
C GLY A 191 4.10 13.11 2.30
N PRO A 192 4.65 14.00 3.12
CA PRO A 192 5.28 13.62 4.38
C PRO A 192 4.27 12.98 5.35
N VAL A 193 4.58 11.78 5.83
CA VAL A 193 3.78 11.04 6.80
C VAL A 193 4.66 10.60 7.97
N ASP A 194 4.17 10.68 9.20
CA ASP A 194 4.90 10.24 10.39
C ASP A 194 4.90 8.71 10.50
N THR A 195 5.89 8.08 9.86
CA THR A 195 6.07 6.63 9.79
C THR A 195 7.53 6.22 10.00
N ASP A 196 7.78 4.92 10.11
CA ASP A 196 9.12 4.35 10.31
C ASP A 196 9.97 4.25 9.04
N ILE A 197 9.42 4.51 7.85
CA ILE A 197 10.14 4.35 6.57
C ILE A 197 11.43 5.17 6.48
N MET A 198 11.52 6.21 7.27
CA MET A 198 12.68 7.12 7.32
C MET A 198 13.59 6.87 8.53
N GLY A 199 13.54 5.68 9.13
CA GLY A 199 14.46 5.28 10.21
C GLY A 199 14.01 5.67 11.62
N GLY A 200 12.71 5.62 11.92
CA GLY A 200 12.15 5.77 13.25
C GLY A 200 11.29 7.02 13.43
N THR A 201 10.96 7.35 14.68
CA THR A 201 10.07 8.47 15.03
C THR A 201 10.65 9.81 14.59
N LEU A 202 9.85 10.60 13.90
CA LEU A 202 10.23 11.95 13.49
C LEU A 202 10.33 12.86 14.72
N SER A 203 11.49 13.51 14.90
CA SER A 203 11.63 14.60 15.89
C SER A 203 10.73 15.78 15.54
N GLY A 204 10.45 16.65 16.52
CA GLY A 204 9.69 17.86 16.28
C GLY A 204 10.34 18.76 15.20
N GLU A 205 11.66 18.88 15.20
CA GLU A 205 12.40 19.63 14.19
C GLU A 205 12.25 19.02 12.79
N ARG A 206 12.34 17.68 12.65
CA ARG A 206 12.11 17.00 11.37
C ARG A 206 10.67 17.17 10.89
N LYS A 207 9.69 17.08 11.78
CA LYS A 207 8.28 17.34 11.44
C LYS A 207 8.09 18.76 10.94
N ALA A 208 8.65 19.75 11.65
CA ALA A 208 8.59 21.15 11.24
C ALA A 208 9.24 21.38 9.86
N ALA A 209 10.41 20.80 9.61
CA ALA A 209 11.10 20.90 8.32
C ALA A 209 10.27 20.24 7.19
N MET A 210 9.66 19.08 7.44
CA MET A 210 8.84 18.37 6.47
C MET A 210 7.49 19.04 6.22
N SER A 211 6.99 19.84 7.17
CA SER A 211 5.75 20.61 7.03
C SER A 211 5.94 21.87 6.18
N GLN A 212 7.19 22.30 5.98
CA GLN A 212 7.45 23.48 5.15
C GLN A 212 6.97 23.26 3.72
N GLY A 213 6.14 24.19 3.26
CA GLY A 213 5.53 24.13 1.94
C GLY A 213 4.21 23.34 1.86
N THR A 214 3.79 22.63 2.93
CA THR A 214 2.42 22.09 2.97
C THR A 214 1.44 23.23 3.26
N LEU A 215 0.32 23.27 2.55
CA LEU A 215 -0.72 24.29 2.77
C LEU A 215 -1.44 24.10 4.11
N VAL A 216 -1.52 22.86 4.60
CA VAL A 216 -2.14 22.54 5.89
C VAL A 216 -1.20 22.70 7.08
N GLY A 217 0.09 23.03 6.85
CA GLY A 217 1.07 23.38 7.88
C GLY A 217 1.55 22.22 8.78
N ARG A 218 1.32 20.96 8.39
CA ARG A 218 1.76 19.79 9.17
C ARG A 218 2.03 18.56 8.30
N VAL A 219 2.72 17.58 8.86
CA VAL A 219 2.83 16.24 8.28
C VAL A 219 1.50 15.49 8.47
N ALA A 220 1.18 14.59 7.54
CA ALA A 220 0.01 13.73 7.68
C ALA A 220 0.24 12.66 8.74
N SER A 221 -0.84 12.21 9.38
CA SER A 221 -0.84 10.96 10.12
C SER A 221 -1.03 9.76 9.19
N ARG A 222 -0.61 8.59 9.62
CA ARG A 222 -0.85 7.33 8.88
C ARG A 222 -2.34 7.01 8.80
N GLU A 223 -3.11 7.40 9.80
CA GLU A 223 -4.56 7.21 9.86
C GLU A 223 -5.29 8.03 8.79
N GLU A 224 -4.80 9.23 8.45
CA GLU A 224 -5.36 10.06 7.37
C GLU A 224 -5.13 9.42 6.00
N VAL A 225 -3.94 8.85 5.77
CA VAL A 225 -3.67 8.10 4.53
C VAL A 225 -4.49 6.81 4.48
N ALA A 226 -4.58 6.09 5.61
CA ALA A 226 -5.38 4.87 5.72
C ALA A 226 -6.86 5.13 5.44
N ALA A 227 -7.40 6.27 5.87
CA ALA A 227 -8.80 6.62 5.63
C ALA A 227 -9.16 6.67 4.14
N LEU A 228 -8.31 7.28 3.32
CA LEU A 228 -8.51 7.31 1.87
C LEU A 228 -8.34 5.92 1.24
N ILE A 229 -7.31 5.15 1.65
CA ILE A 229 -7.12 3.80 1.15
C ILE A 229 -8.34 2.92 1.43
N CYS A 230 -8.86 2.94 2.66
CA CYS A 230 -10.06 2.17 3.03
C CYS A 230 -11.30 2.61 2.21
N PHE A 231 -11.49 3.92 1.99
CA PHE A 231 -12.55 4.41 1.12
C PHE A 231 -12.44 3.85 -0.30
N LEU A 232 -11.24 3.87 -0.90
CA LEU A 232 -11.02 3.35 -2.26
C LEU A 232 -11.21 1.83 -2.37
N LEU A 233 -11.11 1.10 -1.27
CA LEU A 233 -11.41 -0.33 -1.20
C LEU A 233 -12.91 -0.61 -0.96
N GLY A 234 -13.69 0.39 -0.61
CA GLY A 234 -15.11 0.28 -0.32
C GLY A 234 -15.99 0.15 -1.57
N GLU A 235 -17.26 -0.19 -1.35
CA GLU A 235 -18.28 -0.29 -2.41
C GLU A 235 -18.58 1.07 -3.05
N ASP A 236 -18.60 2.14 -2.26
CA ASP A 236 -18.87 3.49 -2.71
C ASP A 236 -17.82 4.03 -3.71
N ALA A 237 -16.65 3.41 -3.77
CA ALA A 237 -15.58 3.74 -4.72
C ALA A 237 -15.65 2.91 -6.02
N GLY A 238 -16.73 2.18 -6.27
CA GLY A 238 -16.83 1.23 -7.39
C GLY A 238 -16.69 1.82 -8.79
N ILE A 239 -16.90 3.12 -8.98
CA ILE A 239 -16.69 3.82 -10.27
C ILE A 239 -15.31 4.49 -10.34
N ILE A 240 -14.55 4.48 -9.27
CA ILE A 240 -13.27 5.18 -9.18
C ILE A 240 -12.16 4.20 -9.59
N THR A 241 -11.53 4.44 -10.74
CA THR A 241 -10.41 3.62 -11.22
C THR A 241 -9.42 4.45 -12.04
N ALA A 242 -8.18 3.96 -12.17
CA ALA A 242 -7.06 4.60 -12.88
C ALA A 242 -6.65 5.98 -12.33
N ALA A 243 -7.17 6.37 -11.17
CA ALA A 243 -6.90 7.66 -10.56
C ALA A 243 -5.67 7.64 -9.65
N THR A 244 -5.07 8.82 -9.49
CA THR A 244 -4.04 9.08 -8.49
C THR A 244 -4.58 10.10 -7.50
N TYR A 245 -4.58 9.76 -6.22
CA TYR A 245 -5.07 10.62 -5.15
C TYR A 245 -3.93 11.14 -4.31
N ASP A 246 -3.79 12.44 -4.28
CA ASP A 246 -2.81 13.14 -3.47
C ASP A 246 -3.28 13.26 -2.02
N VAL A 247 -2.43 12.80 -1.07
CA VAL A 247 -2.62 12.99 0.39
C VAL A 247 -1.36 13.66 0.91
N ASN A 248 -1.15 14.91 0.50
CA ASN A 248 0.13 15.58 0.64
C ASN A 248 0.03 16.95 1.34
N GLY A 249 -1.15 17.32 1.83
CA GLY A 249 -1.37 18.60 2.49
C GLY A 249 -1.21 19.82 1.56
N GLY A 250 -1.40 19.63 0.25
CA GLY A 250 -1.21 20.68 -0.75
C GLY A 250 0.26 20.97 -1.10
N LEU A 251 1.18 20.08 -0.71
CA LEU A 251 2.61 20.21 -1.05
C LEU A 251 2.85 20.07 -2.57
N GLN A 252 2.00 19.35 -3.25
CA GLN A 252 1.89 19.29 -4.70
C GLN A 252 0.44 19.57 -5.09
N ILE A 253 0.25 20.41 -6.10
CA ILE A 253 -1.04 20.72 -6.73
C ILE A 253 -0.95 20.14 -8.14
N SER A 254 -1.83 19.22 -8.48
CA SER A 254 -1.96 18.58 -9.80
C SER A 254 -3.13 19.15 -10.60
#